data_601e0eb3d403a3b25b8f71760db29c95
#
_entry.id   601e0eb3d403a3b25b8f71760db29c95
#
_cell.length_a   1.000
_cell.length_b   1.000
_cell.length_c   1.000
_cell.angle_alpha   90.00
_cell.angle_beta   90.00
_cell.angle_gamma   90.00
#
_symmetry.space_group_name_H-M   'P 1'
#
loop_
_entity.id
_entity.type
_entity.pdbx_description
1 polymer ?
#
loop_
_entity_poly.entity_id
_entity_poly.type
_entity_poly.pdbx_seq_one_letter_code
_entity_poly.pdbx_strand_id
1 'polypeptide(L)'
;MSESNHSSQAQDMQVNDFVMTICTVNGSGSATANTTLFRALFSMGIPTSGKNIFPSNIKGMATWFVIRANAQGFTGRKLGDDIIVAVNPKSLAKDISYLHEGGVVFYADHLALPEDAPENLIYYPMPIKELMKGLDVPRNLRDYTENMLYVGIVSEVLGITKDALMAALNKHFAGKPAIAEANFKNVELAYDWAAANLEKKDVYTVEEMPPLNDYIMTDGNIAAGLGSLFGGMQFCSWYPITPSTSMVEAMIEWAPRLRKDPETGKMTCAIVQVEDELAAAGAAVGAGWAGLRSVASTSGPGISLMAETVGLAYFAETPIVLWDVQRVGPSTGLPTRTSQGDLAQIYHLSHGDTQYIIYMPGSVTECFDFGWRALDIADKYQTPVFVLSDLDLGMNYWMTKKFEYPNRPMDRGKLVWEEELEKFPEWGRYMDIDNDGIPYRTVPGNLSPRAAYFTRGTGHNEYGNYEEDPANWSKLITRIGKKFKNGIKDLPEPVIYRAKQDAAIGIIGWGSTEIALLETQHLLAEKGIHADFMRIRSLPSDTVTREFIASHQRNYVLELNRDGQLCNILKLEIEEYSQKLISISEIGGLPMSAEWATESIIAKEQEKYGK
;
A
#
# COMPACT_ATOMS: atom_id res chain seq x y z
N MET A 1 31.28 55.62 5.68
CA MET A 1 30.03 55.41 4.94
C MET A 1 30.28 54.27 3.99
N SER A 2 29.92 53.07 4.39
CA SER A 2 29.92 51.89 3.55
C SER A 2 28.48 51.40 3.49
N GLU A 3 27.82 51.66 2.38
CA GLU A 3 26.49 51.18 2.07
C GLU A 3 26.58 49.64 1.90
N SER A 4 25.98 48.94 2.83
CA SER A 4 25.72 47.51 2.70
C SER A 4 24.57 47.32 1.70
N ASN A 5 24.91 47.00 0.44
CA ASN A 5 23.96 46.45 -0.51
C ASN A 5 23.46 45.12 -0.02
N HIS A 6 22.30 45.09 0.64
CA HIS A 6 21.47 43.90 0.71
C HIS A 6 20.75 43.75 -0.64
N SER A 7 21.38 43.06 -1.57
CA SER A 7 20.66 42.49 -2.71
C SER A 7 19.73 41.39 -2.16
N SER A 8 18.44 41.68 -2.03
CA SER A 8 17.41 40.62 -1.95
C SER A 8 17.52 39.79 -3.20
N GLN A 9 18.16 38.63 -3.14
CA GLN A 9 17.98 37.62 -4.16
C GLN A 9 16.47 37.28 -4.13
N ALA A 10 15.78 37.54 -5.24
CA ALA A 10 14.45 37.02 -5.45
C ALA A 10 14.58 35.48 -5.35
N GLN A 11 14.04 34.89 -4.29
CA GLN A 11 13.97 33.43 -4.18
C GLN A 11 13.08 32.94 -5.32
N ASP A 12 13.56 31.95 -6.07
CA ASP A 12 12.79 31.34 -7.16
C ASP A 12 11.53 30.67 -6.58
N MET A 13 10.38 30.96 -7.19
CA MET A 13 9.10 30.39 -6.77
C MET A 13 9.10 28.86 -6.92
N GLN A 14 8.67 28.17 -5.88
CA GLN A 14 8.49 26.73 -5.83
C GLN A 14 7.07 26.39 -6.32
N VAL A 15 6.94 26.13 -7.63
CA VAL A 15 5.65 25.88 -8.27
C VAL A 15 5.32 24.40 -8.20
N ASN A 16 4.20 24.05 -7.57
CA ASN A 16 3.70 22.67 -7.46
C ASN A 16 4.72 21.67 -6.87
N ASP A 17 5.62 22.11 -6.01
CA ASP A 17 6.59 21.25 -5.33
C ASP A 17 6.72 21.63 -3.86
N PHE A 18 6.03 20.89 -2.99
CA PHE A 18 6.09 21.10 -1.54
C PHE A 18 5.54 19.89 -0.76
N VAL A 19 5.90 19.82 0.51
CA VAL A 19 5.26 18.98 1.53
C VAL A 19 4.51 19.87 2.51
N MET A 20 3.21 19.64 2.65
CA MET A 20 2.36 20.34 3.61
C MET A 20 1.84 19.36 4.65
N THR A 21 2.13 19.62 5.92
CA THR A 21 1.63 18.81 7.05
C THR A 21 0.56 19.58 7.84
N ILE A 22 -0.64 19.01 7.91
CA ILE A 22 -1.76 19.58 8.66
C ILE A 22 -1.83 18.90 10.02
N CYS A 23 -1.55 19.68 11.08
CA CYS A 23 -1.37 19.24 12.46
C CYS A 23 -2.65 19.48 13.27
N THR A 24 -3.42 18.43 13.51
CA THR A 24 -4.74 18.50 14.15
C THR A 24 -4.84 17.60 15.38
N VAL A 25 -6.04 17.50 15.93
CA VAL A 25 -6.36 16.60 17.05
C VAL A 25 -7.19 15.44 16.53
N ASN A 26 -6.82 14.23 16.91
CA ASN A 26 -7.56 13.02 16.53
C ASN A 26 -9.01 13.10 17.03
N GLY A 27 -9.96 12.93 16.10
CA GLY A 27 -11.40 13.04 16.36
C GLY A 27 -11.96 14.46 16.31
N SER A 28 -11.20 15.48 15.83
CA SER A 28 -11.68 16.86 15.59
C SER A 28 -12.50 17.02 14.31
N GLY A 29 -12.70 15.96 13.53
CA GLY A 29 -13.40 16.06 12.25
C GLY A 29 -12.57 16.66 11.10
N SER A 30 -11.27 16.81 11.26
CA SER A 30 -10.36 17.41 10.26
C SER A 30 -10.19 16.59 8.98
N ALA A 31 -10.59 15.31 8.97
CA ALA A 31 -10.40 14.44 7.80
C ALA A 31 -11.06 15.01 6.52
N THR A 32 -12.26 15.59 6.63
CA THR A 32 -12.95 16.21 5.48
C THR A 32 -12.17 17.43 4.95
N ALA A 33 -11.70 18.29 5.83
CA ALA A 33 -10.92 19.48 5.47
C ALA A 33 -9.60 19.09 4.79
N ASN A 34 -8.86 18.15 5.39
CA ASN A 34 -7.60 17.66 4.87
C ASN A 34 -7.75 17.02 3.48
N THR A 35 -8.78 16.18 3.30
CA THR A 35 -9.06 15.57 2.00
C THR A 35 -9.60 16.57 0.98
N THR A 36 -10.18 17.70 1.40
CA THR A 36 -10.61 18.77 0.49
C THR A 36 -9.39 19.45 -0.14
N LEU A 37 -8.39 19.84 0.63
CA LEU A 37 -7.14 20.40 0.12
C LEU A 37 -6.44 19.43 -0.84
N PHE A 38 -6.29 18.18 -0.42
CA PHE A 38 -5.68 17.15 -1.23
C PHE A 38 -6.40 16.93 -2.57
N ARG A 39 -7.75 16.86 -2.57
CA ARG A 39 -8.55 16.69 -3.78
C ARG A 39 -8.59 17.94 -4.65
N ALA A 40 -8.48 19.13 -4.07
CA ALA A 40 -8.40 20.36 -4.83
C ALA A 40 -7.11 20.41 -5.65
N LEU A 41 -5.95 20.06 -5.08
CA LEU A 41 -4.69 19.93 -5.81
C LEU A 41 -4.80 18.93 -6.97
N PHE A 42 -5.38 17.77 -6.70
CA PHE A 42 -5.62 16.77 -7.75
C PHE A 42 -6.53 17.30 -8.87
N SER A 43 -7.59 18.05 -8.53
CA SER A 43 -8.50 18.62 -9.55
C SER A 43 -7.85 19.71 -10.40
N MET A 44 -6.80 20.36 -9.89
CA MET A 44 -5.94 21.28 -10.63
C MET A 44 -4.87 20.56 -11.47
N GLY A 45 -4.92 19.23 -11.56
CA GLY A 45 -3.99 18.43 -12.37
C GLY A 45 -2.63 18.17 -11.73
N ILE A 46 -2.46 18.45 -10.44
CA ILE A 46 -1.17 18.33 -9.76
C ILE A 46 -0.99 16.92 -9.21
N PRO A 47 0.11 16.23 -9.54
CA PRO A 47 0.43 14.94 -8.94
C PRO A 47 0.62 15.09 -7.43
N THR A 48 -0.14 14.29 -6.65
CA THR A 48 -0.17 14.43 -5.20
C THR A 48 -0.45 13.12 -4.49
N SER A 49 0.04 12.98 -3.25
CA SER A 49 -0.32 11.92 -2.31
C SER A 49 -0.78 12.50 -0.98
N GLY A 50 -1.59 11.76 -0.24
CA GLY A 50 -2.07 12.14 1.08
C GLY A 50 -1.82 11.04 2.10
N LYS A 51 -1.04 11.31 3.15
CA LYS A 51 -0.66 10.32 4.15
C LYS A 51 -1.21 10.69 5.52
N ASN A 52 -1.82 9.72 6.19
CA ASN A 52 -2.42 9.92 7.50
C ASN A 52 -1.51 9.31 8.58
N ILE A 53 -1.02 10.15 9.49
CA ILE A 53 -0.20 9.75 10.63
C ILE A 53 -1.00 10.00 11.90
N PHE A 54 -1.47 8.94 12.54
CA PHE A 54 -2.34 9.01 13.69
C PHE A 54 -1.94 8.00 14.79
N PRO A 55 -2.33 8.24 16.05
CA PRO A 55 -2.12 7.27 17.13
C PRO A 55 -3.14 6.12 17.03
N SER A 56 -2.74 4.92 17.44
CA SER A 56 -3.55 3.70 17.28
C SER A 56 -4.82 3.65 18.13
N ASN A 57 -4.91 4.38 19.23
CA ASN A 57 -5.93 4.08 20.23
C ASN A 57 -6.46 5.24 21.09
N ILE A 58 -6.06 6.50 20.91
CA ILE A 58 -6.49 7.57 21.83
C ILE A 58 -7.07 8.77 21.07
N LYS A 59 -8.38 9.02 21.28
CA LYS A 59 -9.04 10.26 20.88
C LYS A 59 -8.41 11.44 21.65
N GLY A 60 -8.12 12.56 20.93
CA GLY A 60 -7.57 13.77 21.53
C GLY A 60 -6.03 13.86 21.46
N MET A 61 -5.34 12.85 20.94
CA MET A 61 -3.91 12.95 20.60
C MET A 61 -3.68 13.70 19.29
N ALA A 62 -2.45 14.16 19.08
CA ALA A 62 -2.04 14.78 17.82
C ALA A 62 -2.16 13.79 16.65
N THR A 63 -2.63 14.30 15.52
CA THR A 63 -2.67 13.58 14.25
C THR A 63 -2.21 14.52 13.15
N TRP A 64 -1.56 13.96 12.13
CA TRP A 64 -1.01 14.69 11.02
C TRP A 64 -1.52 14.13 9.71
N PHE A 65 -1.86 15.03 8.81
CA PHE A 65 -2.16 14.68 7.43
C PHE A 65 -1.14 15.34 6.53
N VAL A 66 -0.31 14.55 5.88
CA VAL A 66 0.81 15.00 5.05
C VAL A 66 0.38 14.96 3.59
N ILE A 67 0.44 16.08 2.91
CA ILE A 67 0.21 16.22 1.47
C ILE A 67 1.56 16.47 0.80
N ARG A 68 1.97 15.57 -0.10
CA ARG A 68 3.08 15.80 -1.01
C ARG A 68 2.52 16.21 -2.37
N ALA A 69 2.86 17.38 -2.86
CA ALA A 69 2.60 17.83 -4.22
C ALA A 69 3.94 17.94 -4.96
N ASN A 70 4.01 17.44 -6.21
CA ASN A 70 5.23 17.54 -7.02
C ASN A 70 4.91 17.48 -8.51
N ALA A 71 5.26 18.51 -9.27
CA ALA A 71 4.99 18.61 -10.71
C ALA A 71 5.64 17.49 -11.55
N GLN A 72 6.73 16.88 -11.06
CA GLN A 72 7.42 15.78 -11.75
C GLN A 72 6.80 14.41 -11.43
N GLY A 73 5.85 14.35 -10.48
CA GLY A 73 5.17 13.11 -10.08
C GLY A 73 5.84 12.34 -8.94
N PHE A 74 6.84 12.90 -8.28
CA PHE A 74 7.43 12.31 -7.07
C PHE A 74 6.51 12.54 -5.88
N THR A 75 5.76 11.51 -5.51
CA THR A 75 4.74 11.58 -4.45
C THR A 75 5.12 10.76 -3.20
N GLY A 76 6.36 10.31 -3.11
CA GLY A 76 6.93 9.65 -1.94
C GLY A 76 7.05 10.57 -0.73
N ARG A 77 7.42 10.01 0.42
CA ARG A 77 7.73 10.80 1.61
C ARG A 77 9.02 11.61 1.38
N LYS A 78 9.00 12.87 1.77
CA LYS A 78 10.18 13.75 1.85
C LYS A 78 10.61 13.91 3.32
N LEU A 79 11.89 14.15 3.57
CA LEU A 79 12.37 14.52 4.91
C LEU A 79 12.07 15.99 5.19
N GLY A 80 11.52 16.27 6.38
CA GLY A 80 11.09 17.60 6.77
C GLY A 80 9.80 18.03 6.08
N ASP A 81 9.30 19.18 6.51
CA ASP A 81 8.11 19.82 5.98
C ASP A 81 8.46 21.18 5.39
N ASP A 82 7.80 21.57 4.31
CA ASP A 82 7.90 22.92 3.72
C ASP A 82 6.85 23.84 4.32
N ILE A 83 5.66 23.30 4.61
CA ILE A 83 4.50 24.02 5.11
C ILE A 83 3.85 23.23 6.24
N ILE A 84 3.52 23.89 7.35
CA ILE A 84 2.66 23.32 8.38
C ILE A 84 1.40 24.15 8.57
N VAL A 85 0.28 23.47 8.84
CA VAL A 85 -1.00 24.07 9.25
C VAL A 85 -1.27 23.63 10.68
N ALA A 86 -0.97 24.49 11.64
CA ALA A 86 -0.96 24.17 13.06
C ALA A 86 -2.23 24.67 13.76
N VAL A 87 -3.09 23.72 14.14
CA VAL A 87 -4.30 24.01 14.94
C VAL A 87 -4.31 23.25 16.28
N ASN A 88 -3.25 22.50 16.56
CA ASN A 88 -3.10 21.73 17.79
C ASN A 88 -2.02 22.36 18.71
N PRO A 89 -2.40 22.92 19.89
CA PRO A 89 -1.44 23.56 20.78
C PRO A 89 -0.39 22.60 21.37
N LYS A 90 -0.71 21.30 21.47
CA LYS A 90 0.16 20.32 22.13
C LYS A 90 1.32 19.85 21.25
N SER A 91 1.18 19.95 19.95
CA SER A 91 2.22 19.51 19.01
C SER A 91 2.98 20.68 18.35
N LEU A 92 2.50 21.92 18.48
CA LEU A 92 2.97 23.10 17.77
C LEU A 92 4.51 23.27 17.79
N ALA A 93 5.14 23.21 18.95
CA ALA A 93 6.59 23.36 19.06
C ALA A 93 7.35 22.23 18.32
N LYS A 94 6.86 21.01 18.44
CA LYS A 94 7.41 19.85 17.74
C LYS A 94 7.20 19.98 16.23
N ASP A 95 6.00 20.40 15.80
CA ASP A 95 5.65 20.53 14.39
C ASP A 95 6.56 21.58 13.71
N ILE A 96 6.77 22.71 14.36
CA ILE A 96 7.70 23.76 13.88
C ILE A 96 9.14 23.22 13.72
N SER A 97 9.60 22.33 14.61
CA SER A 97 10.96 21.79 14.55
C SER A 97 11.25 20.89 13.35
N TYR A 98 10.24 20.48 12.59
CA TYR A 98 10.40 19.68 11.35
C TYR A 98 10.49 20.54 10.09
N LEU A 99 10.25 21.85 10.17
CA LEU A 99 10.33 22.74 9.01
C LEU A 99 11.76 23.00 8.58
N HIS A 100 11.94 23.09 7.27
CA HIS A 100 13.17 23.58 6.68
C HIS A 100 13.31 25.11 6.88
N GLU A 101 14.50 25.64 6.69
CA GLU A 101 14.73 27.08 6.66
C GLU A 101 13.88 27.73 5.56
N GLY A 102 13.21 28.83 5.88
CA GLY A 102 12.24 29.48 4.99
C GLY A 102 10.87 28.79 4.94
N GLY A 103 10.65 27.75 5.72
CA GLY A 103 9.37 27.04 5.81
C GLY A 103 8.24 27.92 6.35
N VAL A 104 7.01 27.49 6.10
CA VAL A 104 5.78 28.25 6.32
C VAL A 104 4.95 27.68 7.45
N VAL A 105 4.50 28.54 8.37
CA VAL A 105 3.64 28.18 9.49
C VAL A 105 2.31 28.91 9.38
N PHE A 106 1.25 28.21 8.97
CA PHE A 106 -0.11 28.67 9.19
C PHE A 106 -0.54 28.24 10.59
N TYR A 107 -0.88 29.15 11.46
CA TYR A 107 -1.26 28.81 12.85
C TYR A 107 -2.52 29.56 13.29
N ALA A 108 -3.35 28.88 14.09
CA ALA A 108 -4.50 29.55 14.68
C ALA A 108 -4.03 30.67 15.65
N ASP A 109 -4.44 31.91 15.43
CA ASP A 109 -3.92 33.11 16.09
C ASP A 109 -4.03 33.11 17.62
N HIS A 110 -4.92 32.27 18.16
CA HIS A 110 -5.07 32.11 19.61
C HIS A 110 -4.06 31.11 20.23
N LEU A 111 -3.21 30.48 19.43
CA LEU A 111 -2.13 29.62 19.91
C LEU A 111 -0.90 30.51 20.18
N ALA A 112 -0.32 30.35 21.36
CA ALA A 112 0.95 31.01 21.67
C ALA A 112 2.08 30.26 20.91
N LEU A 113 2.83 31.00 20.09
CA LEU A 113 4.06 30.48 19.50
C LEU A 113 5.08 30.19 20.60
N PRO A 114 5.97 29.21 20.44
CA PRO A 114 7.10 28.97 21.35
C PRO A 114 7.94 30.23 21.51
N GLU A 115 8.48 30.46 22.72
CA GLU A 115 9.36 31.62 22.98
C GLU A 115 10.65 31.63 22.13
N ASP A 116 11.08 30.41 21.73
CA ASP A 116 12.23 30.14 20.87
C ASP A 116 11.83 29.84 19.43
N ALA A 117 10.65 30.28 18.99
CA ALA A 117 10.19 30.06 17.61
C ALA A 117 11.22 30.64 16.60
N PRO A 118 11.66 29.85 15.59
CA PRO A 118 12.70 30.27 14.65
C PRO A 118 12.29 31.53 13.86
N GLU A 119 13.15 32.54 13.86
CA GLU A 119 12.91 33.83 13.15
C GLU A 119 13.02 33.69 11.62
N ASN A 120 13.67 32.64 11.13
CA ASN A 120 13.87 32.34 9.71
C ASN A 120 12.69 31.59 9.06
N LEU A 121 11.58 31.40 9.76
CA LEU A 121 10.33 30.84 9.23
C LEU A 121 9.32 31.97 8.92
N ILE A 122 8.36 31.64 8.05
CA ILE A 122 7.31 32.58 7.64
C ILE A 122 6.01 32.21 8.35
N TYR A 123 5.45 33.16 9.11
CA TYR A 123 4.27 32.93 9.95
C TYR A 123 3.04 33.64 9.39
N TYR A 124 1.96 32.87 9.18
CA TYR A 124 0.63 33.36 8.79
C TYR A 124 -0.38 33.07 9.92
N PRO A 125 -0.79 34.08 10.70
CA PRO A 125 -1.81 33.93 11.72
C PRO A 125 -3.19 33.74 11.07
N MET A 126 -3.94 32.77 11.53
CA MET A 126 -5.31 32.48 11.08
C MET A 126 -6.30 32.86 12.19
N PRO A 127 -7.16 33.86 12.01
CA PRO A 127 -8.09 34.34 13.05
C PRO A 127 -9.35 33.47 13.11
N ILE A 128 -9.17 32.17 13.34
CA ILE A 128 -10.23 31.16 13.31
C ILE A 128 -11.38 31.53 14.26
N LYS A 129 -11.05 31.96 15.50
CA LYS A 129 -12.07 32.32 16.49
C LYS A 129 -12.86 33.56 16.11
N GLU A 130 -12.23 34.54 15.44
CA GLU A 130 -12.89 35.74 14.98
C GLU A 130 -13.85 35.46 13.84
N LEU A 131 -13.39 34.69 12.83
CA LEU A 131 -14.22 34.28 11.72
C LEU A 131 -15.43 33.45 12.19
N MET A 132 -15.25 32.61 13.20
CA MET A 132 -16.34 31.85 13.80
C MET A 132 -17.41 32.70 14.49
N LYS A 133 -17.09 33.92 15.00
CA LYS A 133 -18.10 34.77 15.65
C LYS A 133 -19.18 35.29 14.70
N GLY A 134 -18.86 35.40 13.41
CA GLY A 134 -19.79 35.82 12.37
C GLY A 134 -20.71 34.73 11.85
N LEU A 135 -20.54 33.48 12.32
CA LEU A 135 -21.25 32.32 11.82
C LEU A 135 -22.24 31.76 12.85
N ASP A 136 -23.49 31.54 12.43
CA ASP A 136 -24.50 30.84 13.24
C ASP A 136 -24.34 29.32 13.06
N VAL A 137 -23.41 28.72 13.82
CA VAL A 137 -23.05 27.31 13.70
C VAL A 137 -23.54 26.51 14.91
N PRO A 138 -24.31 25.43 14.72
CA PRO A 138 -24.67 24.51 15.79
C PRO A 138 -23.42 23.97 16.52
N ARG A 139 -23.54 23.81 17.85
CA ARG A 139 -22.40 23.44 18.70
C ARG A 139 -21.66 22.15 18.25
N ASN A 140 -22.42 21.18 17.74
CA ASN A 140 -21.89 19.91 17.24
C ASN A 140 -21.19 20.00 15.88
N LEU A 141 -21.28 21.12 15.17
CA LEU A 141 -20.63 21.35 13.88
C LEU A 141 -19.47 22.35 13.95
N ARG A 142 -19.18 22.92 15.13
CA ARG A 142 -18.15 23.95 15.28
C ARG A 142 -16.78 23.49 14.84
N ASP A 143 -16.33 22.33 15.33
CA ASP A 143 -15.02 21.79 14.99
C ASP A 143 -14.89 21.55 13.46
N TYR A 144 -15.95 21.07 12.83
CA TYR A 144 -15.99 20.88 11.37
C TYR A 144 -15.89 22.20 10.62
N THR A 145 -16.58 23.25 11.10
CA THR A 145 -16.56 24.58 10.50
C THR A 145 -15.19 25.23 10.68
N GLU A 146 -14.58 25.16 11.88
CA GLU A 146 -13.22 25.64 12.14
C GLU A 146 -12.20 25.03 11.19
N ASN A 147 -12.33 23.73 10.90
CA ASN A 147 -11.48 23.05 9.94
C ASN A 147 -11.68 23.56 8.49
N MET A 148 -12.90 23.98 8.10
CA MET A 148 -13.12 24.55 6.77
C MET A 148 -12.51 25.96 6.63
N LEU A 149 -12.38 26.70 7.72
CA LEU A 149 -11.78 28.04 7.68
C LEU A 149 -10.28 28.00 7.35
N TYR A 150 -9.50 27.07 7.94
CA TYR A 150 -8.09 26.98 7.55
C TYR A 150 -7.92 26.52 6.10
N VAL A 151 -8.85 25.70 5.57
CA VAL A 151 -8.81 25.32 4.14
C VAL A 151 -8.86 26.57 3.26
N GLY A 152 -9.78 27.51 3.55
CA GLY A 152 -9.90 28.76 2.79
C GLY A 152 -8.63 29.60 2.83
N ILE A 153 -8.09 29.84 4.04
CA ILE A 153 -6.90 30.69 4.24
C ILE A 153 -5.67 30.10 3.52
N VAL A 154 -5.39 28.81 3.76
CA VAL A 154 -4.25 28.12 3.15
C VAL A 154 -4.37 28.08 1.63
N SER A 155 -5.57 27.88 1.12
CA SER A 155 -5.82 27.80 -0.33
C SER A 155 -5.57 29.12 -1.03
N GLU A 156 -5.99 30.22 -0.45
CA GLU A 156 -5.76 31.55 -1.02
C GLU A 156 -4.26 31.86 -1.10
N VAL A 157 -3.53 31.70 0.00
CA VAL A 157 -2.10 32.02 0.05
C VAL A 157 -1.30 31.15 -0.91
N LEU A 158 -1.68 29.89 -1.09
CA LEU A 158 -0.99 28.96 -2.01
C LEU A 158 -1.46 29.08 -3.47
N GLY A 159 -2.59 29.73 -3.75
CA GLY A 159 -3.14 29.82 -5.11
C GLY A 159 -4.04 28.66 -5.52
N ILE A 160 -4.57 27.88 -4.57
CA ILE A 160 -5.57 26.84 -4.86
C ILE A 160 -6.90 27.51 -5.19
N THR A 161 -7.49 27.22 -6.34
CA THR A 161 -8.65 27.96 -6.84
C THR A 161 -9.96 27.58 -6.11
N LYS A 162 -10.90 28.56 -6.01
CA LYS A 162 -12.23 28.31 -5.43
C LYS A 162 -12.98 27.20 -6.18
N ASP A 163 -12.83 27.15 -7.51
CA ASP A 163 -13.48 26.11 -8.35
C ASP A 163 -12.96 24.71 -8.01
N ALA A 164 -11.66 24.56 -7.80
CA ALA A 164 -11.04 23.31 -7.37
C ALA A 164 -11.54 22.86 -5.97
N LEU A 165 -11.69 23.81 -5.04
CA LEU A 165 -12.23 23.54 -3.70
C LEU A 165 -13.70 23.10 -3.74
N MET A 166 -14.53 23.77 -4.54
CA MET A 166 -15.93 23.39 -4.74
C MET A 166 -16.04 21.99 -5.40
N ALA A 167 -15.22 21.71 -6.42
CA ALA A 167 -15.17 20.39 -7.05
C ALA A 167 -14.77 19.28 -6.06
N ALA A 168 -13.78 19.55 -5.19
CA ALA A 168 -13.35 18.64 -4.14
C ALA A 168 -14.47 18.34 -3.12
N LEU A 169 -15.19 19.38 -2.67
CA LEU A 169 -16.31 19.23 -1.74
C LEU A 169 -17.50 18.50 -2.38
N ASN A 170 -17.86 18.81 -3.62
CA ASN A 170 -18.92 18.10 -4.35
C ASN A 170 -18.61 16.60 -4.49
N LYS A 171 -17.34 16.26 -4.74
CA LYS A 171 -16.91 14.87 -4.81
C LYS A 171 -16.92 14.19 -3.44
N HIS A 172 -16.53 14.90 -2.38
CA HIS A 172 -16.55 14.38 -1.01
C HIS A 172 -17.98 14.11 -0.52
N PHE A 173 -18.90 15.04 -0.76
CA PHE A 173 -20.29 14.94 -0.38
C PHE A 173 -21.20 14.46 -1.52
N ALA A 174 -20.71 13.54 -2.36
CA ALA A 174 -21.46 13.03 -3.51
C ALA A 174 -22.90 12.64 -3.14
N GLY A 175 -23.89 13.18 -3.89
CA GLY A 175 -25.31 13.01 -3.62
C GLY A 175 -25.91 13.93 -2.52
N LYS A 176 -25.10 14.84 -1.93
CA LYS A 176 -25.52 15.79 -0.88
C LYS A 176 -25.06 17.22 -1.19
N PRO A 177 -25.52 17.84 -2.30
CA PRO A 177 -25.00 19.13 -2.77
C PRO A 177 -25.20 20.27 -1.75
N ALA A 178 -26.28 20.27 -1.00
CA ALA A 178 -26.52 21.28 0.03
C ALA A 178 -25.47 21.26 1.16
N ILE A 179 -24.91 20.09 1.49
CA ILE A 179 -23.85 19.97 2.48
C ILE A 179 -22.52 20.48 1.90
N ALA A 180 -22.24 20.15 0.63
CA ALA A 180 -21.06 20.65 -0.06
C ALA A 180 -21.06 22.19 -0.12
N GLU A 181 -22.20 22.78 -0.51
CA GLU A 181 -22.38 24.23 -0.58
C GLU A 181 -22.26 24.93 0.79
N ALA A 182 -22.84 24.34 1.84
CA ALA A 182 -22.71 24.86 3.19
C ALA A 182 -21.27 24.89 3.69
N ASN A 183 -20.47 23.85 3.40
CA ASN A 183 -19.04 23.82 3.72
C ASN A 183 -18.25 24.81 2.86
N PHE A 184 -18.59 24.93 1.57
CA PHE A 184 -17.91 25.86 0.67
C PHE A 184 -18.08 27.32 1.11
N LYS A 185 -19.25 27.72 1.63
CA LYS A 185 -19.48 29.08 2.16
C LYS A 185 -18.49 29.44 3.28
N ASN A 186 -18.16 28.47 4.15
CA ASN A 186 -17.17 28.67 5.20
C ASN A 186 -15.74 28.79 4.62
N VAL A 187 -15.42 27.96 3.63
CA VAL A 187 -14.14 28.03 2.89
C VAL A 187 -14.01 29.38 2.18
N GLU A 188 -15.06 29.82 1.47
CA GLU A 188 -15.07 31.07 0.72
C GLU A 188 -14.92 32.30 1.64
N LEU A 189 -15.63 32.32 2.78
CA LEU A 189 -15.49 33.38 3.78
C LEU A 189 -14.03 33.55 4.22
N ALA A 190 -13.35 32.45 4.52
CA ALA A 190 -11.97 32.46 4.99
C ALA A 190 -10.99 32.76 3.86
N TYR A 191 -11.27 32.32 2.65
CA TYR A 191 -10.52 32.63 1.44
C TYR A 191 -10.55 34.13 1.15
N ASP A 192 -11.74 34.76 1.14
CA ASP A 192 -11.91 36.18 0.88
C ASP A 192 -11.28 37.04 1.99
N TRP A 193 -11.37 36.55 3.24
CA TRP A 193 -10.67 37.21 4.34
C TRP A 193 -9.14 37.21 4.12
N ALA A 194 -8.57 36.06 3.73
CA ALA A 194 -7.14 35.95 3.50
C ALA A 194 -6.68 36.83 2.34
N ALA A 195 -7.42 36.87 1.23
CA ALA A 195 -7.15 37.74 0.09
C ALA A 195 -7.14 39.26 0.47
N ALA A 196 -7.98 39.63 1.43
CA ALA A 196 -8.06 41.04 1.87
C ALA A 196 -7.04 41.43 2.95
N ASN A 197 -6.48 40.47 3.71
CA ASN A 197 -5.73 40.73 4.93
C ASN A 197 -4.32 40.15 4.97
N LEU A 198 -4.00 39.15 4.11
CA LEU A 198 -2.69 38.52 4.08
C LEU A 198 -1.91 38.96 2.84
N GLU A 199 -0.64 39.27 3.03
CA GLU A 199 0.32 39.46 1.93
C GLU A 199 1.19 38.18 1.82
N LYS A 200 1.31 37.67 0.60
CA LYS A 200 2.15 36.49 0.34
C LYS A 200 3.63 36.83 0.58
N LYS A 201 4.28 36.06 1.44
CA LYS A 201 5.70 36.25 1.83
C LYS A 201 6.58 35.06 1.51
N ASP A 202 5.98 33.88 1.26
CA ASP A 202 6.65 32.63 0.99
C ASP A 202 6.81 32.38 -0.52
N VAL A 203 7.59 31.35 -0.86
CA VAL A 203 7.93 30.96 -2.25
C VAL A 203 7.03 29.87 -2.82
N TYR A 204 6.16 29.23 -2.03
CA TYR A 204 5.37 28.10 -2.49
C TYR A 204 4.09 28.57 -3.20
N THR A 205 3.85 28.06 -4.39
CA THR A 205 2.66 28.39 -5.17
C THR A 205 2.11 27.20 -5.93
N VAL A 206 0.82 27.25 -6.19
CA VAL A 206 0.08 26.23 -6.96
C VAL A 206 -0.37 26.85 -8.27
N GLU A 207 -0.05 26.18 -9.38
CA GLU A 207 -0.52 26.52 -10.71
C GLU A 207 -1.21 25.33 -11.33
N GLU A 208 -2.24 25.59 -12.15
CA GLU A 208 -2.97 24.52 -12.85
C GLU A 208 -2.04 23.77 -13.82
N MET A 209 -2.19 22.46 -13.84
CA MET A 209 -1.51 21.55 -14.76
C MET A 209 -2.54 20.85 -15.66
N PRO A 210 -2.12 20.18 -16.73
CA PRO A 210 -3.03 19.41 -17.57
C PRO A 210 -3.88 18.44 -16.76
N PRO A 211 -5.20 18.30 -17.03
CA PRO A 211 -6.11 17.47 -16.25
C PRO A 211 -5.70 16.01 -16.21
N LEU A 212 -5.80 15.39 -15.03
CA LEU A 212 -5.49 13.98 -14.77
C LEU A 212 -6.72 13.09 -15.04
N ASN A 213 -7.29 13.15 -16.24
CA ASN A 213 -8.57 12.52 -16.59
C ASN A 213 -8.59 11.00 -16.44
N ASP A 214 -7.45 10.33 -16.61
CA ASP A 214 -7.32 8.87 -16.51
C ASP A 214 -6.90 8.39 -15.12
N TYR A 215 -6.81 9.32 -14.17
CA TYR A 215 -6.42 9.02 -12.81
C TYR A 215 -7.60 9.11 -11.84
N ILE A 216 -7.48 8.35 -10.76
CA ILE A 216 -8.35 8.40 -9.59
C ILE A 216 -7.49 8.50 -8.33
N MET A 217 -8.12 8.90 -7.24
CA MET A 217 -7.52 8.92 -5.91
C MET A 217 -8.15 7.83 -5.06
N THR A 218 -7.35 6.89 -4.60
CA THR A 218 -7.78 5.79 -3.74
C THR A 218 -6.59 5.24 -2.95
N ASP A 219 -6.81 4.23 -2.13
CA ASP A 219 -5.79 3.52 -1.40
C ASP A 219 -5.66 2.06 -1.87
N GLY A 220 -4.58 1.40 -1.44
CA GLY A 220 -4.29 0.04 -1.85
C GLY A 220 -5.28 -1.00 -1.30
N ASN A 221 -5.85 -0.77 -0.12
CA ASN A 221 -6.81 -1.68 0.49
C ASN A 221 -8.15 -1.68 -0.28
N ILE A 222 -8.66 -0.50 -0.65
CA ILE A 222 -9.84 -0.39 -1.53
C ILE A 222 -9.58 -1.08 -2.85
N ALA A 223 -8.42 -0.84 -3.46
CA ALA A 223 -8.02 -1.46 -4.71
C ALA A 223 -7.95 -2.99 -4.61
N ALA A 224 -7.32 -3.52 -3.55
CA ALA A 224 -7.22 -4.95 -3.28
C ALA A 224 -8.58 -5.62 -3.08
N GLY A 225 -9.47 -4.96 -2.32
CA GLY A 225 -10.85 -5.41 -2.11
C GLY A 225 -11.63 -5.48 -3.43
N LEU A 226 -11.55 -4.43 -4.25
CA LEU A 226 -12.17 -4.40 -5.58
C LEU A 226 -11.58 -5.46 -6.51
N GLY A 227 -10.25 -5.59 -6.55
CA GLY A 227 -9.57 -6.61 -7.35
C GLY A 227 -10.01 -8.03 -7.00
N SER A 228 -10.16 -8.32 -5.70
CA SER A 228 -10.68 -9.60 -5.22
C SER A 228 -12.13 -9.86 -5.66
N LEU A 229 -13.00 -8.83 -5.58
CA LEU A 229 -14.39 -8.93 -6.05
C LEU A 229 -14.47 -9.17 -7.55
N PHE A 230 -13.70 -8.44 -8.36
CA PHE A 230 -13.64 -8.62 -9.81
C PHE A 230 -12.97 -9.94 -10.20
N GLY A 231 -12.02 -10.42 -9.39
CA GLY A 231 -11.41 -11.75 -9.53
C GLY A 231 -12.35 -12.90 -9.25
N GLY A 232 -13.60 -12.64 -8.91
CA GLY A 232 -14.59 -13.68 -8.66
C GLY A 232 -14.48 -14.32 -7.27
N MET A 233 -13.94 -13.63 -6.28
CA MET A 233 -13.95 -14.06 -4.88
C MET A 233 -15.38 -14.43 -4.45
N GLN A 234 -15.54 -15.61 -3.88
CA GLN A 234 -16.84 -16.16 -3.44
C GLN A 234 -16.95 -16.24 -1.92
N PHE A 235 -15.82 -16.27 -1.22
CA PHE A 235 -15.80 -16.31 0.22
C PHE A 235 -14.63 -15.48 0.78
N CYS A 236 -14.93 -14.63 1.76
CA CYS A 236 -13.92 -13.92 2.53
C CYS A 236 -14.21 -14.14 4.02
N SER A 237 -13.21 -14.62 4.75
CA SER A 237 -13.24 -14.69 6.22
C SER A 237 -12.17 -13.77 6.81
N TRP A 238 -12.50 -13.07 7.88
CA TRP A 238 -11.61 -12.06 8.42
C TRP A 238 -11.86 -11.77 9.90
N TYR A 239 -10.84 -11.26 10.57
CA TYR A 239 -10.91 -10.70 11.91
C TYR A 239 -10.34 -9.27 11.88
N PRO A 240 -11.00 -8.28 12.54
CA PRO A 240 -10.59 -6.88 12.47
C PRO A 240 -9.18 -6.65 13.01
N ILE A 241 -8.31 -6.14 12.17
CA ILE A 241 -6.94 -5.76 12.53
C ILE A 241 -6.44 -4.60 11.66
N THR A 242 -5.87 -3.55 12.29
CA THR A 242 -5.20 -2.47 11.56
C THR A 242 -3.86 -2.98 10.99
N PRO A 243 -3.53 -2.66 9.71
CA PRO A 243 -4.23 -1.80 8.75
C PRO A 243 -5.16 -2.54 7.77
N SER A 244 -5.36 -3.84 7.92
CA SER A 244 -6.02 -4.72 6.95
C SER A 244 -7.55 -4.54 6.87
N THR A 245 -8.21 -4.11 7.94
CA THR A 245 -9.67 -4.01 8.08
C THR A 245 -10.33 -3.26 6.92
N SER A 246 -9.77 -2.15 6.46
CA SER A 246 -10.35 -1.32 5.40
C SER A 246 -10.43 -2.02 4.04
N MET A 247 -9.61 -3.04 3.79
CA MET A 247 -9.73 -3.87 2.58
C MET A 247 -11.06 -4.64 2.58
N VAL A 248 -11.43 -5.24 3.70
CA VAL A 248 -12.67 -6.00 3.81
C VAL A 248 -13.88 -5.08 3.90
N GLU A 249 -13.76 -3.92 4.56
CA GLU A 249 -14.80 -2.89 4.57
C GLU A 249 -15.12 -2.41 3.14
N ALA A 250 -14.11 -2.24 2.28
CA ALA A 250 -14.31 -1.96 0.87
C ALA A 250 -15.05 -3.10 0.15
N MET A 251 -14.71 -4.37 0.43
CA MET A 251 -15.46 -5.50 -0.12
C MET A 251 -16.93 -5.49 0.32
N ILE A 252 -17.21 -5.20 1.60
CA ILE A 252 -18.58 -5.11 2.15
C ILE A 252 -19.37 -3.98 1.47
N GLU A 253 -18.75 -2.84 1.22
CA GLU A 253 -19.38 -1.70 0.56
C GLU A 253 -19.73 -2.01 -0.90
N TRP A 254 -18.80 -2.62 -1.64
CA TRP A 254 -18.95 -2.79 -3.09
C TRP A 254 -19.60 -4.10 -3.51
N ALA A 255 -19.54 -5.16 -2.71
CA ALA A 255 -20.14 -6.46 -3.06
C ALA A 255 -21.63 -6.37 -3.40
N PRO A 256 -22.49 -5.59 -2.69
CA PRO A 256 -23.91 -5.47 -3.05
C PRO A 256 -24.18 -4.88 -4.43
N ARG A 257 -23.21 -4.14 -4.99
CA ARG A 257 -23.30 -3.54 -6.33
C ARG A 257 -22.71 -4.43 -7.41
N LEU A 258 -21.65 -5.19 -7.08
CA LEU A 258 -20.82 -5.91 -8.05
C LEU A 258 -21.07 -7.42 -8.07
N ARG A 259 -21.57 -7.98 -6.96
CA ARG A 259 -21.65 -9.44 -6.75
C ARG A 259 -23.09 -9.91 -6.42
N LYS A 260 -24.05 -9.21 -6.96
CA LYS A 260 -25.45 -9.60 -6.88
C LYS A 260 -25.87 -10.26 -8.19
N ASP A 261 -26.42 -11.46 -8.10
CA ASP A 261 -26.97 -12.17 -9.26
C ASP A 261 -28.20 -11.38 -9.80
N PRO A 262 -28.21 -11.00 -11.07
CA PRO A 262 -29.26 -10.17 -11.63
C PRO A 262 -30.62 -10.86 -11.71
N GLU A 263 -30.66 -12.21 -11.82
CA GLU A 263 -31.90 -12.98 -11.96
C GLU A 263 -32.53 -13.27 -10.61
N THR A 264 -31.72 -13.72 -9.65
CA THR A 264 -32.21 -14.15 -8.33
C THR A 264 -32.16 -13.04 -7.28
N GLY A 265 -31.40 -11.98 -7.52
CA GLY A 265 -31.15 -10.90 -6.56
C GLY A 265 -30.29 -11.33 -5.36
N LYS A 266 -29.75 -12.56 -5.35
CA LYS A 266 -28.93 -13.08 -4.25
C LYS A 266 -27.46 -12.68 -4.41
N MET A 267 -26.74 -12.60 -3.29
CA MET A 267 -25.30 -12.41 -3.29
C MET A 267 -24.58 -13.65 -3.83
N THR A 268 -23.58 -13.45 -4.69
CA THR A 268 -22.70 -14.51 -5.22
C THR A 268 -21.41 -14.67 -4.44
N CYS A 269 -21.27 -13.96 -3.33
CA CYS A 269 -20.17 -14.07 -2.39
C CYS A 269 -20.65 -13.88 -0.95
N ALA A 270 -19.92 -14.44 0.01
CA ALA A 270 -20.11 -14.26 1.43
C ALA A 270 -18.85 -13.61 2.05
N ILE A 271 -19.04 -12.60 2.90
CA ILE A 271 -17.97 -11.95 3.66
C ILE A 271 -18.33 -12.10 5.14
N VAL A 272 -17.49 -12.84 5.87
CA VAL A 272 -17.82 -13.31 7.23
C VAL A 272 -16.75 -12.85 8.20
N GLN A 273 -17.12 -12.03 9.17
CA GLN A 273 -16.29 -11.76 10.33
C GLN A 273 -16.36 -12.95 11.28
N VAL A 274 -15.21 -13.40 11.73
CA VAL A 274 -15.06 -14.55 12.62
C VAL A 274 -14.42 -14.13 13.96
N GLU A 275 -14.18 -15.08 14.86
CA GLU A 275 -13.80 -14.82 16.24
C GLU A 275 -12.31 -14.47 16.43
N ASP A 276 -11.46 -14.98 15.54
CA ASP A 276 -10.02 -14.72 15.51
C ASP A 276 -9.39 -15.08 14.14
N GLU A 277 -8.09 -14.89 13.99
CA GLU A 277 -7.36 -15.20 12.77
C GLU A 277 -7.25 -16.71 12.50
N LEU A 278 -7.25 -17.56 13.55
CA LEU A 278 -7.28 -19.02 13.39
C LEU A 278 -8.57 -19.46 12.70
N ALA A 279 -9.70 -18.92 13.18
CA ALA A 279 -11.01 -19.17 12.58
C ALA A 279 -11.09 -18.62 11.14
N ALA A 280 -10.48 -17.44 10.89
CA ALA A 280 -10.44 -16.86 9.55
C ALA A 280 -9.71 -17.76 8.55
N ALA A 281 -8.51 -18.23 8.91
CA ALA A 281 -7.76 -19.16 8.08
C ALA A 281 -8.50 -20.50 7.87
N GLY A 282 -9.03 -21.08 8.95
CA GLY A 282 -9.78 -22.34 8.90
C GLY A 282 -11.01 -22.27 7.99
N ALA A 283 -11.78 -21.18 8.09
CA ALA A 283 -12.95 -20.96 7.24
C ALA A 283 -12.56 -20.76 5.76
N ALA A 284 -11.48 -19.99 5.48
CA ALA A 284 -10.98 -19.80 4.12
C ALA A 284 -10.49 -21.12 3.50
N VAL A 285 -9.78 -21.96 4.26
CA VAL A 285 -9.33 -23.30 3.82
C VAL A 285 -10.52 -24.21 3.54
N GLY A 286 -11.52 -24.25 4.43
CA GLY A 286 -12.74 -25.02 4.21
C GLY A 286 -13.49 -24.60 2.94
N ALA A 287 -13.59 -23.28 2.71
CA ALA A 287 -14.22 -22.73 1.51
C ALA A 287 -13.41 -23.08 0.23
N GLY A 288 -12.09 -22.94 0.27
CA GLY A 288 -11.20 -23.32 -0.83
C GLY A 288 -11.27 -24.81 -1.16
N TRP A 289 -11.35 -25.66 -0.14
CA TRP A 289 -11.57 -27.09 -0.32
C TRP A 289 -12.91 -27.39 -0.98
N ALA A 290 -13.97 -26.67 -0.58
CA ALA A 290 -15.30 -26.77 -1.20
C ALA A 290 -15.37 -26.21 -2.62
N GLY A 291 -14.28 -25.69 -3.17
CA GLY A 291 -14.19 -25.18 -4.53
C GLY A 291 -14.50 -23.68 -4.67
N LEU A 292 -14.67 -22.95 -3.57
CA LEU A 292 -14.88 -21.51 -3.63
C LEU A 292 -13.53 -20.76 -3.75
N ARG A 293 -13.53 -19.66 -4.46
CA ARG A 293 -12.41 -18.71 -4.48
C ARG A 293 -12.41 -17.94 -3.16
N SER A 294 -11.49 -18.29 -2.25
CA SER A 294 -11.48 -17.81 -0.88
C SER A 294 -10.33 -16.87 -0.58
N VAL A 295 -10.61 -15.86 0.25
CA VAL A 295 -9.66 -14.85 0.70
C VAL A 295 -9.72 -14.73 2.21
N ALA A 296 -8.57 -14.54 2.86
CA ALA A 296 -8.49 -14.01 4.21
C ALA A 296 -7.55 -12.80 4.22
N SER A 297 -7.86 -11.79 5.02
CA SER A 297 -7.07 -10.56 5.12
C SER A 297 -6.70 -10.30 6.57
N THR A 298 -5.40 -10.01 6.81
CA THR A 298 -4.84 -9.81 8.14
C THR A 298 -3.59 -8.93 8.11
N SER A 299 -2.81 -8.94 9.19
CA SER A 299 -1.50 -8.32 9.36
C SER A 299 -0.57 -9.32 10.05
N GLY A 300 0.72 -9.03 10.17
CA GLY A 300 1.74 -9.93 10.71
C GLY A 300 1.38 -10.75 11.95
N PRO A 301 0.73 -10.18 13.00
CA PRO A 301 0.28 -10.97 14.14
C PRO A 301 -0.69 -12.11 13.78
N GLY A 302 -1.62 -11.83 12.84
CA GLY A 302 -2.56 -12.84 12.37
C GLY A 302 -1.89 -13.90 11.51
N ILE A 303 -0.90 -13.54 10.68
CA ILE A 303 -0.08 -14.52 9.94
C ILE A 303 0.58 -15.50 10.90
N SER A 304 1.11 -15.03 12.03
CA SER A 304 1.69 -15.91 13.05
C SER A 304 0.69 -16.94 13.59
N LEU A 305 -0.56 -16.54 13.80
CA LEU A 305 -1.64 -17.44 14.27
C LEU A 305 -2.11 -18.41 13.18
N MET A 306 -2.10 -18.01 11.93
CA MET A 306 -2.56 -18.81 10.78
C MET A 306 -1.56 -19.91 10.34
N ALA A 307 -0.33 -19.90 10.86
CA ALA A 307 0.81 -20.66 10.31
C ALA A 307 0.51 -22.16 10.11
N GLU A 308 -0.07 -22.85 11.08
CA GLU A 308 -0.36 -24.29 10.98
C GLU A 308 -1.47 -24.58 9.97
N THR A 309 -2.56 -23.80 10.02
CA THR A 309 -3.69 -23.96 9.08
C THR A 309 -3.27 -23.70 7.63
N VAL A 310 -2.36 -22.78 7.40
CA VAL A 310 -1.79 -22.51 6.07
C VAL A 310 -0.88 -23.67 5.63
N GLY A 311 -0.11 -24.25 6.56
CA GLY A 311 0.66 -25.47 6.30
C GLY A 311 -0.21 -26.66 5.89
N LEU A 312 -1.38 -26.81 6.55
CA LEU A 312 -2.38 -27.79 6.13
C LEU A 312 -2.87 -27.50 4.71
N ALA A 313 -3.21 -26.26 4.39
CA ALA A 313 -3.67 -25.89 3.04
C ALA A 313 -2.60 -26.17 1.96
N TYR A 314 -1.32 -25.91 2.28
CA TYR A 314 -0.19 -26.24 1.40
C TYR A 314 -0.11 -27.74 1.11
N PHE A 315 -0.12 -28.57 2.16
CA PHE A 315 0.05 -30.01 2.04
C PHE A 315 -1.19 -30.73 1.45
N ALA A 316 -2.39 -30.26 1.81
CA ALA A 316 -3.66 -30.74 1.26
C ALA A 316 -3.96 -30.18 -0.15
N GLU A 317 -3.12 -29.28 -0.64
CA GLU A 317 -3.23 -28.60 -1.94
C GLU A 317 -4.60 -27.92 -2.12
N THR A 318 -4.92 -27.07 -1.14
CA THR A 318 -6.15 -26.28 -1.11
C THR A 318 -5.85 -24.83 -1.47
N PRO A 319 -6.48 -24.27 -2.52
CA PRO A 319 -6.27 -22.89 -2.94
C PRO A 319 -6.92 -21.91 -1.97
N ILE A 320 -6.13 -20.96 -1.51
CA ILE A 320 -6.58 -19.79 -0.73
C ILE A 320 -5.69 -18.59 -1.05
N VAL A 321 -6.20 -17.38 -0.88
CA VAL A 321 -5.41 -16.14 -0.95
C VAL A 321 -5.38 -15.48 0.42
N LEU A 322 -4.19 -15.10 0.86
CA LEU A 322 -3.94 -14.45 2.14
C LEU A 322 -3.34 -13.08 1.89
N TRP A 323 -4.06 -12.03 2.29
CA TRP A 323 -3.54 -10.67 2.28
C TRP A 323 -2.92 -10.33 3.63
N ASP A 324 -1.64 -9.96 3.59
CA ASP A 324 -0.92 -9.38 4.72
C ASP A 324 -0.68 -7.91 4.46
N VAL A 325 -1.41 -7.05 5.17
CA VAL A 325 -1.15 -5.61 5.17
C VAL A 325 -0.23 -5.31 6.35
N GLN A 326 1.06 -5.22 6.07
CA GLN A 326 2.11 -5.19 7.07
C GLN A 326 2.12 -3.91 7.91
N ARG A 327 2.48 -4.06 9.17
CA ARG A 327 2.73 -2.98 10.13
C ARG A 327 3.98 -3.29 10.95
N VAL A 328 4.46 -2.29 11.71
CA VAL A 328 5.63 -2.49 12.57
C VAL A 328 5.36 -3.55 13.64
N GLY A 329 6.12 -4.64 13.60
CA GLY A 329 6.23 -5.68 14.63
C GLY A 329 7.50 -5.49 15.47
N PRO A 330 7.84 -6.47 16.35
CA PRO A 330 7.10 -7.71 16.64
C PRO A 330 5.88 -7.51 17.57
N SER A 331 5.04 -8.55 17.68
CA SER A 331 3.81 -8.56 18.48
C SER A 331 2.84 -7.45 18.01
N THR A 332 2.18 -6.76 18.93
CA THR A 332 1.32 -5.61 18.60
C THR A 332 2.09 -4.48 17.92
N GLY A 333 3.35 -4.28 18.33
CA GLY A 333 4.26 -3.30 17.74
C GLY A 333 3.70 -1.90 17.67
N LEU A 334 3.74 -1.29 16.48
CA LEU A 334 3.15 0.01 16.18
C LEU A 334 2.04 -0.14 15.13
N PRO A 335 0.77 -0.34 15.52
CA PRO A 335 -0.32 -0.71 14.59
C PRO A 335 -0.58 0.30 13.47
N THR A 336 -0.18 1.55 13.66
CA THR A 336 -0.38 2.66 12.72
C THR A 336 0.92 3.16 12.10
N ARG A 337 1.91 2.27 11.99
CA ARG A 337 3.21 2.54 11.36
C ARG A 337 3.53 1.45 10.34
N THR A 338 4.11 1.87 9.21
CA THR A 338 4.44 0.96 8.10
C THR A 338 5.74 0.20 8.36
N SER A 339 5.82 -1.01 7.82
CA SER A 339 7.01 -1.87 7.85
C SER A 339 6.92 -2.91 6.73
N GLN A 340 8.03 -3.54 6.40
CA GLN A 340 8.14 -4.72 5.55
C GLN A 340 8.77 -5.87 6.35
N GLY A 341 8.23 -6.11 7.56
CA GLY A 341 8.83 -6.99 8.56
C GLY A 341 8.37 -8.45 8.52
N ASP A 342 7.38 -8.79 7.69
CA ASP A 342 6.73 -10.10 7.73
C ASP A 342 7.18 -11.03 6.59
N LEU A 343 8.01 -10.54 5.64
CA LEU A 343 8.43 -11.27 4.45
C LEU A 343 9.16 -12.57 4.77
N ALA A 344 10.16 -12.54 5.67
CA ALA A 344 10.92 -13.74 6.02
C ALA A 344 10.06 -14.77 6.77
N GLN A 345 9.13 -14.30 7.62
CA GLN A 345 8.17 -15.17 8.28
C GLN A 345 7.29 -15.90 7.27
N ILE A 346 6.75 -15.18 6.27
CA ILE A 346 5.86 -15.76 5.26
C ILE A 346 6.63 -16.68 4.31
N TYR A 347 7.84 -16.30 3.92
CA TYR A 347 8.69 -17.11 3.05
C TYR A 347 9.00 -18.49 3.64
N HIS A 348 9.16 -18.55 4.98
CA HIS A 348 9.42 -19.78 5.75
C HIS A 348 8.23 -20.22 6.63
N LEU A 349 7.01 -19.82 6.28
CA LEU A 349 5.85 -20.06 7.14
C LEU A 349 5.56 -21.55 7.31
N SER A 350 5.04 -21.90 8.51
CA SER A 350 4.73 -23.26 8.92
C SER A 350 6.01 -24.08 9.21
N HIS A 351 5.89 -25.39 9.32
CA HIS A 351 6.98 -26.32 9.60
C HIS A 351 7.12 -27.32 8.44
N GLY A 352 8.29 -27.96 8.33
CA GLY A 352 8.60 -28.86 7.24
C GLY A 352 9.01 -28.15 5.95
N ASP A 353 8.96 -28.86 4.83
CA ASP A 353 9.42 -28.37 3.52
C ASP A 353 8.31 -27.63 2.79
N THR A 354 7.94 -26.44 3.28
CA THR A 354 6.93 -25.59 2.66
C THR A 354 7.55 -24.56 1.72
N GLN A 355 6.80 -24.18 0.69
CA GLN A 355 7.12 -23.10 -0.25
C GLN A 355 5.86 -22.32 -0.57
N TYR A 356 5.91 -20.99 -0.61
CA TYR A 356 4.76 -20.16 -0.90
C TYR A 356 5.01 -19.23 -2.08
N ILE A 357 3.95 -18.99 -2.85
CA ILE A 357 3.91 -17.93 -3.83
C ILE A 357 3.56 -16.63 -3.10
N ILE A 358 4.40 -15.61 -3.26
CA ILE A 358 4.27 -14.33 -2.58
C ILE A 358 4.21 -13.22 -3.64
N TYR A 359 3.12 -12.47 -3.67
CA TYR A 359 2.97 -11.26 -4.48
C TYR A 359 3.27 -10.02 -3.64
N MET A 360 3.98 -9.06 -4.21
CA MET A 360 4.43 -7.83 -3.53
C MET A 360 4.06 -6.60 -4.36
N PRO A 361 2.82 -6.11 -4.26
CA PRO A 361 2.38 -4.94 -5.02
C PRO A 361 3.17 -3.70 -4.61
N GLY A 362 3.65 -2.92 -5.58
CA GLY A 362 4.34 -1.65 -5.36
C GLY A 362 3.46 -0.43 -5.64
N SER A 363 2.26 -0.62 -6.16
CA SER A 363 1.33 0.46 -6.48
C SER A 363 -0.13 0.06 -6.18
N VAL A 364 -1.00 1.07 -6.11
CA VAL A 364 -2.44 0.85 -5.93
C VAL A 364 -3.04 0.07 -7.11
N THR A 365 -2.56 0.32 -8.34
CA THR A 365 -2.97 -0.47 -9.51
C THR A 365 -2.61 -1.94 -9.33
N GLU A 366 -1.43 -2.25 -8.80
CA GLU A 366 -1.04 -3.63 -8.54
C GLU A 366 -1.79 -4.26 -7.37
N CYS A 367 -2.22 -3.49 -6.38
CA CYS A 367 -3.14 -4.02 -5.35
C CYS A 367 -4.44 -4.51 -5.99
N PHE A 368 -4.99 -3.78 -6.97
CA PHE A 368 -6.14 -4.24 -7.73
C PHE A 368 -5.81 -5.48 -8.58
N ASP A 369 -4.72 -5.42 -9.35
CA ASP A 369 -4.33 -6.51 -10.26
C ASP A 369 -4.03 -7.80 -9.50
N PHE A 370 -3.29 -7.73 -8.40
CA PHE A 370 -2.96 -8.91 -7.60
C PHE A 370 -4.16 -9.42 -6.81
N GLY A 371 -5.15 -8.57 -6.54
CA GLY A 371 -6.44 -8.99 -5.97
C GLY A 371 -7.13 -10.08 -6.79
N TRP A 372 -7.10 -9.98 -8.12
CA TRP A 372 -7.70 -11.02 -8.98
C TRP A 372 -6.70 -12.07 -9.45
N ARG A 373 -5.44 -11.70 -9.74
CA ARG A 373 -4.42 -12.65 -10.22
C ARG A 373 -4.04 -13.70 -9.18
N ALA A 374 -3.96 -13.31 -7.91
CA ALA A 374 -3.66 -14.25 -6.82
C ALA A 374 -4.70 -15.37 -6.71
N LEU A 375 -5.97 -15.07 -6.97
CA LEU A 375 -7.03 -16.07 -7.01
C LEU A 375 -6.87 -17.07 -8.17
N ASP A 376 -6.46 -16.59 -9.35
CA ASP A 376 -6.19 -17.46 -10.50
C ASP A 376 -4.98 -18.37 -10.23
N ILE A 377 -3.91 -17.84 -9.68
CA ILE A 377 -2.70 -18.58 -9.35
C ILE A 377 -2.95 -19.61 -8.23
N ALA A 378 -3.71 -19.22 -7.20
CA ALA A 378 -4.09 -20.14 -6.14
C ALA A 378 -4.88 -21.35 -6.69
N ASP A 379 -5.86 -21.11 -7.55
CA ASP A 379 -6.64 -22.17 -8.21
C ASP A 379 -5.78 -23.01 -9.15
N LYS A 380 -4.94 -22.38 -9.98
CA LYS A 380 -4.09 -23.05 -10.96
C LYS A 380 -3.09 -23.99 -10.31
N TYR A 381 -2.43 -23.52 -9.25
CA TYR A 381 -1.40 -24.28 -8.54
C TYR A 381 -1.92 -25.03 -7.31
N GLN A 382 -3.20 -24.86 -6.96
CA GLN A 382 -3.83 -25.51 -5.80
C GLN A 382 -2.96 -25.34 -4.55
N THR A 383 -2.76 -24.08 -4.15
CA THR A 383 -1.83 -23.73 -3.06
C THR A 383 -2.24 -22.40 -2.41
N PRO A 384 -1.87 -22.16 -1.15
CA PRO A 384 -1.93 -20.83 -0.58
C PRO A 384 -1.06 -19.84 -1.37
N VAL A 385 -1.60 -18.64 -1.62
CA VAL A 385 -0.90 -17.51 -2.23
C VAL A 385 -0.97 -16.33 -1.29
N PHE A 386 0.16 -15.72 -1.00
CA PHE A 386 0.24 -14.52 -0.19
C PHE A 386 0.33 -13.26 -1.06
N VAL A 387 -0.32 -12.19 -0.60
CA VAL A 387 -0.11 -10.85 -1.16
C VAL A 387 0.31 -9.94 0.00
N LEU A 388 1.53 -9.44 -0.07
CA LEU A 388 2.14 -8.58 0.94
C LEU A 388 2.10 -7.13 0.50
N SER A 389 1.19 -6.36 1.06
CA SER A 389 1.23 -4.90 1.05
C SER A 389 1.66 -4.38 2.42
N ASP A 390 1.62 -3.09 2.62
CA ASP A 390 1.91 -2.47 3.91
C ASP A 390 0.96 -1.30 4.18
N LEU A 391 1.05 -0.72 5.37
CA LEU A 391 0.19 0.37 5.79
C LEU A 391 0.30 1.59 4.87
N ASP A 392 1.51 1.93 4.37
CA ASP A 392 1.69 3.10 3.52
C ASP A 392 0.93 2.96 2.20
N LEU A 393 1.06 1.81 1.55
CA LEU A 393 0.33 1.52 0.32
C LEU A 393 -1.17 1.30 0.58
N GLY A 394 -1.49 0.60 1.68
CA GLY A 394 -2.84 0.12 1.98
C GLY A 394 -3.80 1.18 2.51
N MET A 395 -3.34 2.15 3.30
CA MET A 395 -4.23 3.10 4.01
C MET A 395 -4.04 4.57 3.63
N ASN A 396 -3.01 4.91 2.88
CA ASN A 396 -2.77 6.27 2.43
C ASN A 396 -3.38 6.51 1.05
N TYR A 397 -3.67 7.77 0.75
CA TYR A 397 -4.25 8.16 -0.54
C TYR A 397 -3.18 8.33 -1.59
N TRP A 398 -3.37 7.66 -2.69
CA TRP A 398 -2.50 7.69 -3.85
C TRP A 398 -3.28 8.08 -5.10
N MET A 399 -2.59 8.74 -6.00
CA MET A 399 -3.06 8.94 -7.35
C MET A 399 -2.70 7.71 -8.18
N THR A 400 -3.68 7.10 -8.83
CA THR A 400 -3.49 5.91 -9.65
C THR A 400 -4.33 5.98 -10.91
N LYS A 401 -3.93 5.28 -11.97
CA LYS A 401 -4.78 5.12 -13.17
C LYS A 401 -6.08 4.41 -12.81
N LYS A 402 -7.13 4.70 -13.57
CA LYS A 402 -8.39 3.95 -13.47
C LYS A 402 -8.11 2.46 -13.66
N PHE A 403 -8.76 1.63 -12.86
CA PHE A 403 -8.60 0.18 -12.96
C PHE A 403 -9.23 -0.34 -14.24
N GLU A 404 -8.54 -1.28 -14.88
CA GLU A 404 -9.07 -2.01 -16.03
C GLU A 404 -9.74 -3.30 -15.55
N TYR A 405 -10.97 -3.52 -15.98
CA TYR A 405 -11.69 -4.76 -15.66
C TYR A 405 -11.00 -5.96 -16.33
N PRO A 406 -10.71 -7.04 -15.59
CA PRO A 406 -10.10 -8.25 -16.16
C PRO A 406 -11.11 -8.96 -17.08
N ASN A 407 -11.17 -8.56 -18.34
CA ASN A 407 -12.10 -9.10 -19.35
C ASN A 407 -11.61 -10.45 -19.88
N ARG A 408 -11.53 -11.44 -18.98
CA ARG A 408 -11.13 -12.81 -19.31
C ARG A 408 -11.84 -13.81 -18.37
N PRO A 409 -11.99 -15.07 -18.78
CA PRO A 409 -12.47 -16.12 -17.89
C PRO A 409 -11.56 -16.29 -16.67
N MET A 410 -12.14 -16.63 -15.53
CA MET A 410 -11.38 -17.02 -14.34
C MET A 410 -10.60 -18.30 -14.63
N ASP A 411 -9.31 -18.32 -14.30
CA ASP A 411 -8.50 -19.54 -14.38
C ASP A 411 -8.77 -20.39 -13.13
N ARG A 412 -9.45 -21.53 -13.34
CA ARG A 412 -9.77 -22.50 -12.27
C ARG A 412 -8.75 -23.65 -12.22
N GLY A 413 -7.70 -23.57 -13.03
CA GLY A 413 -6.69 -24.62 -13.15
C GLY A 413 -7.30 -25.98 -13.53
N LYS A 414 -6.82 -27.05 -12.92
CA LYS A 414 -7.25 -28.42 -13.20
C LYS A 414 -8.47 -28.86 -12.37
N LEU A 415 -9.46 -27.98 -12.22
CA LEU A 415 -10.77 -28.33 -11.66
C LEU A 415 -11.58 -29.08 -12.73
N VAL A 416 -12.08 -30.29 -12.41
CA VAL A 416 -12.82 -31.13 -13.35
C VAL A 416 -14.18 -31.52 -12.79
N TRP A 417 -15.14 -31.62 -13.68
CA TRP A 417 -16.49 -32.08 -13.42
C TRP A 417 -16.71 -33.49 -13.98
N GLU A 418 -17.95 -33.99 -13.91
CA GLU A 418 -18.29 -35.38 -14.27
C GLU A 418 -17.76 -35.79 -15.64
N GLU A 419 -18.06 -34.98 -16.68
CA GLU A 419 -17.72 -35.32 -18.06
C GLU A 419 -16.21 -35.36 -18.32
N GLU A 420 -15.45 -34.45 -17.69
CA GLU A 420 -13.99 -34.49 -17.80
C GLU A 420 -13.40 -35.63 -17.00
N LEU A 421 -13.95 -35.90 -15.80
CA LEU A 421 -13.46 -36.96 -14.92
C LEU A 421 -13.58 -38.35 -15.57
N GLU A 422 -14.65 -38.61 -16.35
CA GLU A 422 -14.86 -39.86 -17.07
C GLU A 422 -13.87 -40.09 -18.23
N LYS A 423 -13.16 -39.04 -18.69
CA LYS A 423 -12.12 -39.16 -19.72
C LYS A 423 -10.81 -39.75 -19.17
N PHE A 424 -10.62 -39.76 -17.86
CA PHE A 424 -9.43 -40.33 -17.24
C PHE A 424 -9.65 -41.84 -17.00
N PRO A 425 -8.82 -42.72 -17.59
CA PRO A 425 -8.88 -44.17 -17.30
C PRO A 425 -8.70 -44.44 -15.81
N GLU A 426 -7.77 -43.73 -15.19
CA GLU A 426 -7.47 -43.76 -13.79
C GLU A 426 -7.34 -42.33 -13.24
N TRP A 427 -7.86 -42.07 -12.04
CA TRP A 427 -7.79 -40.77 -11.38
C TRP A 427 -7.66 -40.93 -9.88
N GLY A 428 -6.80 -40.13 -9.30
CA GLY A 428 -6.65 -39.90 -7.87
C GLY A 428 -6.42 -38.43 -7.58
N ARG A 429 -6.93 -37.94 -6.45
CA ARG A 429 -6.87 -36.52 -6.10
C ARG A 429 -5.45 -35.92 -6.17
N TYR A 430 -4.43 -36.75 -5.90
CA TYR A 430 -3.03 -36.32 -5.85
C TYR A 430 -2.16 -36.93 -6.94
N MET A 431 -2.78 -37.48 -7.98
CA MET A 431 -2.10 -38.10 -9.11
C MET A 431 -1.61 -37.05 -10.11
N ASP A 432 -0.30 -37.08 -10.43
CA ASP A 432 0.33 -36.16 -11.40
C ASP A 432 0.21 -36.72 -12.82
N ILE A 433 -0.99 -36.66 -13.41
CA ILE A 433 -1.31 -37.27 -14.71
C ILE A 433 -0.49 -36.65 -15.83
N ASP A 434 -0.32 -35.33 -15.83
CA ASP A 434 0.38 -34.56 -16.88
C ASP A 434 1.89 -34.43 -16.63
N ASN A 435 2.37 -34.96 -15.52
CA ASN A 435 3.78 -34.86 -15.12
C ASN A 435 4.26 -33.40 -15.00
N ASP A 436 3.42 -32.50 -14.48
CA ASP A 436 3.74 -31.10 -14.20
C ASP A 436 3.72 -30.75 -12.70
N GLY A 437 3.43 -31.73 -11.86
CA GLY A 437 3.32 -31.59 -10.39
C GLY A 437 1.93 -31.17 -9.91
N ILE A 438 1.01 -30.82 -10.81
CA ILE A 438 -0.32 -30.31 -10.47
C ILE A 438 -1.37 -31.40 -10.71
N PRO A 439 -2.03 -31.91 -9.67
CA PRO A 439 -3.07 -32.91 -9.84
C PRO A 439 -4.39 -32.32 -10.35
N TYR A 440 -5.20 -33.11 -10.98
CA TYR A 440 -6.60 -32.79 -11.25
C TYR A 440 -7.42 -32.88 -9.96
N ARG A 441 -8.33 -31.94 -9.74
CA ARG A 441 -9.18 -31.92 -8.54
C ARG A 441 -10.66 -31.86 -8.86
N THR A 442 -11.43 -32.50 -8.01
CA THR A 442 -12.89 -32.40 -7.94
C THR A 442 -13.26 -31.60 -6.68
N VAL A 443 -14.50 -31.15 -6.60
CA VAL A 443 -15.05 -30.42 -5.45
C VAL A 443 -16.43 -30.95 -5.09
N PRO A 444 -16.95 -30.73 -3.88
CA PRO A 444 -18.31 -31.06 -3.52
C PRO A 444 -19.33 -30.53 -4.53
N GLY A 445 -20.33 -31.36 -4.85
CA GLY A 445 -21.30 -31.07 -5.90
C GLY A 445 -21.03 -31.82 -7.20
N ASN A 446 -19.85 -32.41 -7.39
CA ASN A 446 -19.55 -33.36 -8.48
C ASN A 446 -20.32 -34.65 -8.24
N LEU A 447 -21.12 -35.09 -9.22
CA LEU A 447 -22.02 -36.24 -9.12
C LEU A 447 -21.36 -37.57 -9.50
N SER A 448 -20.14 -37.57 -10.04
CA SER A 448 -19.43 -38.80 -10.35
C SER A 448 -19.09 -39.58 -9.06
N PRO A 449 -19.37 -40.87 -8.98
CA PRO A 449 -18.96 -41.68 -7.83
C PRO A 449 -17.44 -41.79 -7.66
N ARG A 450 -16.67 -41.42 -8.68
CA ARG A 450 -15.19 -41.36 -8.65
C ARG A 450 -14.67 -40.07 -8.03
N ALA A 451 -15.52 -39.03 -7.86
CA ALA A 451 -15.09 -37.71 -7.44
C ALA A 451 -14.74 -37.62 -5.95
N ALA A 452 -15.20 -38.54 -5.12
CA ALA A 452 -14.98 -38.54 -3.68
C ALA A 452 -13.55 -38.91 -3.30
N TYR A 453 -12.95 -38.18 -2.38
CA TYR A 453 -11.61 -38.43 -1.82
C TYR A 453 -11.51 -37.93 -0.38
N PHE A 454 -10.50 -38.41 0.34
CA PHE A 454 -10.14 -37.87 1.63
C PHE A 454 -9.10 -36.77 1.48
N THR A 455 -9.34 -35.64 2.11
CA THR A 455 -8.33 -34.61 2.35
C THR A 455 -7.60 -34.91 3.66
N ARG A 456 -6.28 -34.98 3.62
CA ARG A 456 -5.47 -35.36 4.77
C ARG A 456 -4.33 -34.37 5.01
N GLY A 457 -4.08 -34.06 6.27
CA GLY A 457 -2.85 -33.45 6.76
C GLY A 457 -1.77 -34.50 7.09
N THR A 458 -2.06 -35.80 6.96
CA THR A 458 -1.12 -36.90 7.14
C THR A 458 -0.60 -37.42 5.80
N GLY A 459 0.47 -38.21 5.83
CA GLY A 459 0.99 -38.89 4.64
C GLY A 459 -0.11 -39.62 3.86
N HIS A 460 -0.10 -39.51 2.56
CA HIS A 460 -1.09 -40.08 1.67
C HIS A 460 -0.51 -40.47 0.31
N ASN A 461 -1.17 -41.39 -0.36
CA ASN A 461 -0.83 -41.76 -1.73
C ASN A 461 -1.61 -40.93 -2.77
N GLU A 462 -1.46 -41.27 -4.03
CA GLU A 462 -2.08 -40.54 -5.16
C GLU A 462 -3.61 -40.50 -5.11
N TYR A 463 -4.24 -41.47 -4.39
CA TYR A 463 -5.70 -41.59 -4.23
C TYR A 463 -6.22 -40.84 -2.97
N GLY A 464 -5.33 -40.26 -2.13
CA GLY A 464 -5.71 -39.68 -0.86
C GLY A 464 -5.84 -40.68 0.28
N ASN A 465 -5.45 -41.93 0.07
CA ASN A 465 -5.43 -42.93 1.15
C ASN A 465 -4.21 -42.71 2.04
N TYR A 466 -4.39 -42.99 3.33
CA TYR A 466 -3.30 -42.93 4.30
C TYR A 466 -2.15 -43.84 3.88
N GLU A 467 -0.91 -43.30 3.89
CA GLU A 467 0.30 -44.01 3.47
C GLU A 467 1.52 -43.44 4.15
N GLU A 468 2.33 -44.30 4.80
CA GLU A 468 3.57 -43.92 5.51
C GLU A 468 4.83 -44.52 4.86
N ASP A 469 4.72 -45.16 3.70
CA ASP A 469 5.88 -45.69 3.00
C ASP A 469 6.86 -44.59 2.62
N PRO A 470 8.17 -44.69 2.97
CA PRO A 470 9.15 -43.66 2.69
C PRO A 470 9.32 -43.31 1.22
N ALA A 471 9.13 -44.29 0.29
CA ALA A 471 9.24 -44.02 -1.13
C ALA A 471 8.03 -43.24 -1.63
N ASN A 472 6.83 -43.51 -1.12
CA ASN A 472 5.63 -42.74 -1.40
C ASN A 472 5.76 -41.31 -0.85
N TRP A 473 6.26 -41.15 0.37
CA TRP A 473 6.53 -39.83 0.95
C TRP A 473 7.48 -39.00 0.08
N SER A 474 8.62 -39.58 -0.32
CA SER A 474 9.59 -38.93 -1.19
C SER A 474 8.98 -38.50 -2.53
N LYS A 475 8.15 -39.37 -3.14
CA LYS A 475 7.42 -39.04 -4.37
C LYS A 475 6.47 -37.89 -4.21
N LEU A 476 5.69 -37.87 -3.12
CA LEU A 476 4.70 -36.82 -2.80
C LEU A 476 5.38 -35.45 -2.65
N ILE A 477 6.40 -35.32 -1.78
CA ILE A 477 7.10 -34.07 -1.53
C ILE A 477 7.84 -33.57 -2.78
N THR A 478 8.48 -34.50 -3.54
CA THR A 478 9.14 -34.15 -4.81
C THR A 478 8.14 -33.59 -5.83
N ARG A 479 6.94 -34.18 -5.92
CA ARG A 479 5.87 -33.70 -6.81
C ARG A 479 5.41 -32.28 -6.41
N ILE A 480 5.17 -32.03 -5.12
CA ILE A 480 4.79 -30.70 -4.63
C ILE A 480 5.88 -29.69 -4.96
N GLY A 481 7.16 -30.00 -4.72
CA GLY A 481 8.28 -29.13 -5.10
C GLY A 481 8.37 -28.86 -6.61
N LYS A 482 8.07 -29.84 -7.46
CA LYS A 482 7.99 -29.68 -8.92
C LYS A 482 6.89 -28.69 -9.34
N LYS A 483 5.73 -28.75 -8.70
CA LYS A 483 4.62 -27.81 -8.89
C LYS A 483 5.08 -26.36 -8.73
N PHE A 484 5.85 -26.05 -7.68
CA PHE A 484 6.37 -24.70 -7.44
C PHE A 484 7.40 -24.27 -8.48
N LYS A 485 8.33 -25.12 -8.87
CA LYS A 485 9.30 -24.83 -9.95
C LYS A 485 8.59 -24.47 -11.26
N ASN A 486 7.52 -25.18 -11.59
CA ASN A 486 6.72 -24.90 -12.79
C ASN A 486 5.90 -23.61 -12.64
N GLY A 487 5.58 -23.21 -11.42
CA GLY A 487 4.78 -22.02 -11.11
C GLY A 487 5.54 -20.70 -11.29
N ILE A 488 6.84 -20.68 -11.12
CA ILE A 488 7.66 -19.46 -11.17
C ILE A 488 7.46 -18.69 -12.48
N LYS A 489 7.33 -19.37 -13.61
CA LYS A 489 7.13 -18.75 -14.95
C LYS A 489 5.83 -17.96 -15.11
N ASP A 490 4.83 -18.21 -14.25
CA ASP A 490 3.52 -17.54 -14.29
C ASP A 490 3.43 -16.39 -13.28
N LEU A 491 4.48 -16.16 -12.49
CA LEU A 491 4.56 -15.06 -11.55
C LEU A 491 4.86 -13.74 -12.27
N PRO A 492 4.44 -12.60 -11.71
CA PRO A 492 4.74 -11.30 -12.30
C PRO A 492 6.26 -11.03 -12.26
N GLU A 493 6.84 -10.82 -13.44
CA GLU A 493 8.25 -10.41 -13.55
C GLU A 493 8.51 -9.10 -12.81
N PRO A 494 9.75 -8.86 -12.33
CA PRO A 494 10.12 -7.58 -11.73
C PRO A 494 9.99 -6.43 -12.72
N VAL A 495 9.77 -5.23 -12.21
CA VAL A 495 9.82 -4.00 -13.03
C VAL A 495 11.23 -3.43 -12.96
N ILE A 496 11.80 -3.08 -14.12
CA ILE A 496 13.15 -2.53 -14.21
C ILE A 496 13.10 -1.12 -14.81
N TYR A 497 13.67 -0.17 -14.08
CA TYR A 497 13.86 1.21 -14.48
C TYR A 497 15.33 1.43 -14.77
N ARG A 498 15.67 1.55 -16.07
CA ARG A 498 17.05 1.73 -16.51
C ARG A 498 17.51 3.17 -16.34
N ALA A 499 18.74 3.35 -15.90
CA ALA A 499 19.39 4.66 -15.93
C ALA A 499 19.58 5.15 -17.38
N LYS A 500 19.71 6.46 -17.55
CA LYS A 500 20.00 7.06 -18.88
C LYS A 500 21.41 6.76 -19.38
N GLN A 501 22.30 6.33 -18.52
CA GLN A 501 23.70 5.99 -18.83
C GLN A 501 24.02 4.63 -18.22
N ASP A 502 25.14 4.02 -18.61
CA ASP A 502 25.59 2.74 -18.09
C ASP A 502 25.73 2.79 -16.56
N ALA A 503 25.08 1.86 -15.89
CA ALA A 503 25.03 1.77 -14.45
C ALA A 503 25.85 0.59 -13.91
N ALA A 504 26.85 0.88 -13.09
CA ALA A 504 27.58 -0.13 -12.34
C ALA A 504 26.84 -0.60 -11.08
N ILE A 505 25.84 0.17 -10.65
CA ILE A 505 25.07 -0.01 -9.42
C ILE A 505 23.64 -0.43 -9.78
N GLY A 506 23.16 -1.49 -9.13
CA GLY A 506 21.74 -1.84 -9.08
C GLY A 506 21.11 -1.41 -7.76
N ILE A 507 19.90 -0.90 -7.81
CA ILE A 507 19.02 -0.69 -6.65
C ILE A 507 17.94 -1.74 -6.73
N ILE A 508 17.63 -2.38 -5.60
CA ILE A 508 16.55 -3.37 -5.50
C ILE A 508 15.62 -2.96 -4.38
N GLY A 509 14.34 -2.93 -4.66
CA GLY A 509 13.29 -2.66 -3.67
C GLY A 509 12.04 -3.48 -3.94
N TRP A 510 11.02 -3.34 -3.08
CA TRP A 510 9.74 -3.99 -3.22
C TRP A 510 8.62 -3.21 -2.50
N GLY A 511 7.37 -3.51 -2.83
CA GLY A 511 6.24 -2.90 -2.16
C GLY A 511 6.24 -1.37 -2.25
N SER A 512 5.84 -0.71 -1.18
CA SER A 512 5.70 0.75 -1.10
C SER A 512 7.01 1.54 -1.26
N THR A 513 8.18 0.88 -1.20
CA THR A 513 9.47 1.56 -1.42
C THR A 513 9.68 2.03 -2.86
N GLU A 514 8.94 1.50 -3.85
CA GLU A 514 9.08 1.88 -5.27
C GLU A 514 9.08 3.39 -5.48
N ILE A 515 8.13 4.08 -4.87
CA ILE A 515 7.92 5.53 -5.10
C ILE A 515 9.13 6.33 -4.64
N ALA A 516 9.69 6.00 -3.48
CA ALA A 516 10.91 6.63 -2.97
C ALA A 516 12.14 6.26 -3.82
N LEU A 517 12.24 5.02 -4.27
CA LEU A 517 13.41 4.55 -5.03
C LEU A 517 13.46 5.09 -6.46
N LEU A 518 12.33 5.42 -7.05
CA LEU A 518 12.27 6.16 -8.33
C LEU A 518 12.84 7.58 -8.18
N GLU A 519 12.46 8.30 -7.12
CA GLU A 519 13.03 9.61 -6.81
C GLU A 519 14.51 9.49 -6.40
N THR A 520 14.90 8.43 -5.65
CA THR A 520 16.30 8.12 -5.31
C THR A 520 17.16 7.97 -6.57
N GLN A 521 16.68 7.25 -7.59
CA GLN A 521 17.38 7.09 -8.87
C GLN A 521 17.63 8.46 -9.54
N HIS A 522 16.64 9.36 -9.46
CA HIS A 522 16.76 10.72 -9.98
C HIS A 522 17.80 11.54 -9.20
N LEU A 523 17.71 11.57 -7.86
CA LEU A 523 18.63 12.31 -6.99
C LEU A 523 20.08 11.82 -7.08
N LEU A 524 20.29 10.52 -7.24
CA LEU A 524 21.62 9.96 -7.49
C LEU A 524 22.18 10.44 -8.83
N ALA A 525 21.35 10.47 -9.88
CA ALA A 525 21.76 10.92 -11.21
C ALA A 525 22.17 12.40 -11.22
N GLU A 526 21.48 13.26 -10.47
CA GLU A 526 21.87 14.67 -10.24
C GLU A 526 23.26 14.80 -9.59
N LYS A 527 23.63 13.85 -8.76
CA LYS A 527 24.96 13.75 -8.12
C LYS A 527 25.99 13.00 -8.98
N GLY A 528 25.66 12.64 -10.24
CA GLY A 528 26.55 11.93 -11.15
C GLY A 528 26.68 10.43 -10.89
N ILE A 529 25.80 9.85 -10.07
CA ILE A 529 25.77 8.40 -9.77
C ILE A 529 24.62 7.77 -10.57
N HIS A 530 24.94 6.93 -11.55
CA HIS A 530 23.92 6.25 -12.36
C HIS A 530 23.67 4.85 -11.81
N ALA A 531 22.42 4.55 -11.49
CA ALA A 531 21.95 3.28 -10.95
C ALA A 531 20.69 2.80 -11.67
N ASP A 532 20.65 1.53 -12.05
CA ASP A 532 19.41 0.88 -12.48
C ASP A 532 18.59 0.54 -11.24
N PHE A 533 17.27 0.66 -11.33
CA PHE A 533 16.38 0.25 -10.26
C PHE A 533 15.51 -0.92 -10.70
N MET A 534 15.48 -1.97 -9.89
CA MET A 534 14.58 -3.11 -10.05
C MET A 534 13.65 -3.22 -8.85
N ARG A 535 12.36 -3.32 -9.12
CA ARG A 535 11.35 -3.64 -8.11
C ARG A 535 10.93 -5.10 -8.23
N ILE A 536 11.15 -5.86 -7.18
CA ILE A 536 10.66 -7.25 -7.04
C ILE A 536 9.13 -7.21 -6.86
N ARG A 537 8.43 -8.08 -7.58
CA ARG A 537 6.97 -8.17 -7.58
C ARG A 537 6.44 -9.48 -7.03
N SER A 538 7.29 -10.51 -7.00
CA SER A 538 6.93 -11.84 -6.52
C SER A 538 8.14 -12.62 -6.03
N LEU A 539 7.87 -13.61 -5.18
CA LEU A 539 8.80 -14.67 -4.81
C LEU A 539 8.11 -16.04 -5.01
N PRO A 540 8.86 -17.12 -5.29
CA PRO A 540 10.32 -17.18 -5.51
C PRO A 540 10.79 -16.30 -6.69
N SER A 541 12.07 -15.92 -6.66
CA SER A 541 12.66 -15.06 -7.69
C SER A 541 12.78 -15.79 -9.05
N ASP A 542 12.73 -15.01 -10.11
CA ASP A 542 12.80 -15.47 -11.49
C ASP A 542 14.18 -15.28 -12.13
N THR A 543 14.31 -15.67 -13.40
CA THR A 543 15.55 -15.50 -14.18
C THR A 543 15.90 -14.03 -14.38
N VAL A 544 14.92 -13.13 -14.54
CA VAL A 544 15.13 -11.69 -14.75
C VAL A 544 15.81 -11.06 -13.53
N THR A 545 15.36 -11.44 -12.32
CA THR A 545 15.99 -11.03 -11.06
C THR A 545 17.45 -11.46 -10.98
N ARG A 546 17.73 -12.71 -11.33
CA ARG A 546 19.09 -13.26 -11.38
C ARG A 546 19.98 -12.49 -12.37
N GLU A 547 19.51 -12.25 -13.59
CA GLU A 547 20.23 -11.53 -14.63
C GLU A 547 20.51 -10.07 -14.22
N PHE A 548 19.56 -9.41 -13.57
CA PHE A 548 19.74 -8.07 -13.04
C PHE A 548 20.89 -8.03 -12.01
N ILE A 549 20.87 -8.92 -11.03
CA ILE A 549 21.91 -9.01 -9.99
C ILE A 549 23.28 -9.34 -10.63
N ALA A 550 23.31 -10.24 -11.59
CA ALA A 550 24.54 -10.64 -12.28
C ALA A 550 25.18 -9.48 -13.06
N SER A 551 24.35 -8.65 -13.74
CA SER A 551 24.79 -7.59 -14.65
C SER A 551 25.42 -6.39 -13.95
N HIS A 552 25.16 -6.16 -12.66
CA HIS A 552 25.74 -5.06 -11.90
C HIS A 552 26.95 -5.50 -11.08
N GLN A 553 27.86 -4.56 -10.81
CA GLN A 553 29.02 -4.82 -9.94
C GLN A 553 28.57 -5.04 -8.49
N ARG A 554 27.53 -4.31 -8.05
CA ARG A 554 26.92 -4.37 -6.73
C ARG A 554 25.46 -3.92 -6.80
N ASN A 555 24.64 -4.47 -5.89
CA ASN A 555 23.23 -4.19 -5.82
C ASN A 555 22.85 -3.82 -4.38
N TYR A 556 22.29 -2.65 -4.19
CA TYR A 556 21.75 -2.17 -2.92
C TYR A 556 20.30 -2.60 -2.77
N VAL A 557 20.00 -3.42 -1.75
CA VAL A 557 18.63 -3.85 -1.43
C VAL A 557 18.10 -2.99 -0.31
N LEU A 558 17.10 -2.15 -0.61
CA LEU A 558 16.51 -1.20 0.33
C LEU A 558 15.13 -1.68 0.77
N GLU A 559 14.93 -1.77 2.08
CA GLU A 559 13.70 -2.30 2.66
C GLU A 559 13.37 -1.73 4.05
N LEU A 560 12.09 -1.83 4.45
CA LEU A 560 11.57 -1.26 5.69
C LEU A 560 11.56 -2.29 6.84
N ASN A 561 12.70 -2.92 7.09
CA ASN A 561 12.92 -3.83 8.22
C ASN A 561 14.39 -3.83 8.62
N ARG A 562 14.68 -4.19 9.88
CA ARG A 562 16.04 -4.19 10.44
C ARG A 562 16.96 -5.25 9.83
N ASP A 563 16.38 -6.39 9.51
CA ASP A 563 17.17 -7.61 9.30
C ASP A 563 17.51 -7.88 7.82
N GLY A 564 17.12 -6.97 6.90
CA GLY A 564 17.40 -7.14 5.47
C GLY A 564 16.77 -8.41 4.89
N GLN A 565 15.48 -8.60 5.15
CA GLN A 565 14.78 -9.87 4.89
C GLN A 565 14.79 -10.26 3.41
N LEU A 566 14.45 -9.31 2.51
CA LEU A 566 14.52 -9.57 1.06
C LEU A 566 15.97 -9.83 0.63
N CYS A 567 16.93 -9.03 1.10
CA CYS A 567 18.34 -9.21 0.78
C CYS A 567 18.82 -10.61 1.16
N ASN A 568 18.41 -11.12 2.32
CA ASN A 568 18.79 -12.45 2.79
C ASN A 568 18.10 -13.56 1.98
N ILE A 569 16.84 -13.40 1.60
CA ILE A 569 16.14 -14.35 0.73
C ILE A 569 16.80 -14.40 -0.65
N LEU A 570 17.13 -13.25 -1.25
CA LEU A 570 17.82 -13.22 -2.55
C LEU A 570 19.22 -13.86 -2.49
N LYS A 571 19.95 -13.70 -1.37
CA LYS A 571 21.24 -14.41 -1.16
C LYS A 571 21.07 -15.92 -1.06
N LEU A 572 19.94 -16.38 -0.51
CA LEU A 572 19.63 -17.81 -0.43
C LEU A 572 19.24 -18.38 -1.80
N GLU A 573 18.40 -17.66 -2.55
CA GLU A 573 17.90 -18.13 -3.85
C GLU A 573 18.95 -18.01 -4.98
N ILE A 574 19.86 -17.02 -4.87
CA ILE A 574 20.86 -16.66 -5.90
C ILE A 574 22.25 -16.65 -5.27
N GLU A 575 22.65 -17.79 -4.71
CA GLU A 575 23.87 -17.97 -3.93
C GLU A 575 25.13 -17.52 -4.70
N GLU A 576 25.23 -17.80 -5.98
CA GLU A 576 26.40 -17.49 -6.83
C GLU A 576 26.69 -15.98 -6.97
N TYR A 577 25.71 -15.10 -6.70
CA TYR A 577 25.88 -13.65 -6.72
C TYR A 577 25.63 -12.99 -5.35
N SER A 578 25.57 -13.77 -4.28
CA SER A 578 25.26 -13.30 -2.93
C SER A 578 26.17 -12.17 -2.44
N GLN A 579 27.44 -12.19 -2.83
CA GLN A 579 28.43 -11.15 -2.50
C GLN A 579 28.17 -9.79 -3.18
N LYS A 580 27.32 -9.75 -4.22
CA LYS A 580 26.92 -8.51 -4.89
C LYS A 580 25.74 -7.82 -4.21
N LEU A 581 25.10 -8.46 -3.24
CA LEU A 581 23.91 -7.96 -2.55
C LEU A 581 24.30 -7.29 -1.23
N ILE A 582 23.93 -6.02 -1.09
CA ILE A 582 24.23 -5.15 0.06
C ILE A 582 22.92 -4.63 0.63
N SER A 583 22.62 -4.97 1.89
CA SER A 583 21.40 -4.52 2.56
C SER A 583 21.53 -3.08 3.07
N ILE A 584 20.46 -2.31 2.88
CA ILE A 584 20.22 -0.99 3.50
C ILE A 584 18.82 -1.01 4.10
N SER A 585 18.73 -0.83 5.41
CA SER A 585 17.50 -1.01 6.19
C SER A 585 17.03 0.29 6.84
N GLU A 586 15.78 0.67 6.62
CA GLU A 586 15.05 1.73 7.32
C GLU A 586 14.11 1.11 8.36
N ILE A 587 14.13 1.62 9.61
CA ILE A 587 13.37 1.01 10.72
C ILE A 587 12.47 2.01 11.48
N GLY A 588 12.34 3.22 10.99
CA GLY A 588 11.62 4.28 11.69
C GLY A 588 10.09 4.12 11.78
N GLY A 589 9.52 3.13 11.10
CA GLY A 589 8.06 2.91 11.04
C GLY A 589 7.32 3.94 10.20
N LEU A 590 8.03 4.77 9.45
CA LEU A 590 7.51 5.70 8.45
C LEU A 590 7.88 5.22 7.04
N PRO A 591 7.18 5.67 6.00
CA PRO A 591 7.57 5.37 4.63
C PRO A 591 9.00 5.82 4.34
N MET A 592 9.70 5.08 3.49
CA MET A 592 11.04 5.46 3.03
C MET A 592 11.00 6.83 2.35
N SER A 593 12.04 7.65 2.57
CA SER A 593 12.24 8.88 1.79
C SER A 593 13.37 8.74 0.80
N ALA A 594 13.27 9.43 -0.32
CA ALA A 594 14.28 9.39 -1.37
C ALA A 594 15.61 9.99 -0.92
N GLU A 595 15.58 11.05 -0.12
CA GLU A 595 16.78 11.69 0.42
C GLU A 595 17.55 10.73 1.32
N TRP A 596 16.87 10.06 2.27
CA TRP A 596 17.51 9.07 3.15
C TRP A 596 18.12 7.92 2.35
N ALA A 597 17.39 7.39 1.36
CA ALA A 597 17.88 6.31 0.53
C ALA A 597 19.10 6.73 -0.30
N THR A 598 19.09 7.94 -0.86
CA THR A 598 20.19 8.54 -1.61
C THR A 598 21.45 8.68 -0.74
N GLU A 599 21.32 9.30 0.43
CA GLU A 599 22.41 9.50 1.37
C GLU A 599 22.99 8.17 1.87
N SER A 600 22.12 7.19 2.14
CA SER A 600 22.52 5.86 2.59
C SER A 600 23.33 5.12 1.52
N ILE A 601 22.95 5.22 0.24
CA ILE A 601 23.71 4.63 -0.87
C ILE A 601 25.07 5.33 -1.00
N ILE A 602 25.11 6.67 -1.00
CA ILE A 602 26.33 7.46 -1.10
C ILE A 602 27.29 7.13 0.04
N ALA A 603 26.79 7.05 1.28
CA ALA A 603 27.60 6.68 2.42
C ALA A 603 28.23 5.28 2.25
N LYS A 604 27.49 4.30 1.73
CA LYS A 604 28.03 2.96 1.42
C LYS A 604 29.07 2.97 0.30
N GLU A 605 28.87 3.81 -0.73
CA GLU A 605 29.86 3.99 -1.80
C GLU A 605 31.16 4.59 -1.27
N GLN A 606 31.08 5.60 -0.42
CA GLN A 606 32.26 6.23 0.20
C GLN A 606 32.97 5.28 1.16
N GLU A 607 32.24 4.57 2.02
CA GLU A 607 32.82 3.64 3.00
C GLU A 607 33.60 2.49 2.34
N LYS A 608 33.01 1.88 1.30
CA LYS A 608 33.55 0.65 0.71
C LYS A 608 34.46 0.88 -0.51
N TYR A 609 34.20 1.92 -1.28
CA TYR A 609 34.76 2.10 -2.61
C TYR A 609 35.52 3.44 -2.77
N GLY A 610 35.50 4.32 -1.75
CA GLY A 610 36.20 5.61 -1.75
C GLY A 610 35.78 6.57 -2.88
N LYS A 611 34.54 6.49 -3.31
CA LYS A 611 33.98 7.27 -4.42
C LYS A 611 32.97 8.28 -3.95
#